data_42eabbcc5c60ec43947ad94175a0241a
#
_entry.id   42eabbcc5c60ec43947ad94175a0241a
#
_cell.length_a   1.000
_cell.length_b   1.000
_cell.length_c   1.000
_cell.angle_alpha   90.00
_cell.angle_beta   90.00
_cell.angle_gamma   90.00
#
_symmetry.space_group_name_H-M   'P 1'
#
loop_
_entity.id
_entity.type
_entity.pdbx_description
1 polymer ?
#
loop_
_entity_poly.entity_id
_entity_poly.type
_entity_poly.pdbx_seq_one_letter_code
_entity_poly.pdbx_strand_id
1 'polypeptide(L)'
;MNLEPISRRNLLATIAGTGLFLAAGNRIQAQKEAMPFVVDLDWVRERASRADLRLIDVSPLHVYRDRHIASATHAWWRDTVDPNYPVFGAVLTQGDEEAHRQRVLDSLGLFTGDDVVVYDDADGFHAARMVWFLRFLGFARAALLNAAFADWDADRFEIVAASSTSTSPKVDPQTGFYLVTEQLLNRLNNRTLQLIDIRTDAERVDDLDGQMPPGQIPGSIRFPWDDALDDNGRLKAPELLREHTNDLGLDPAQETVVYGRFGSDTALSWLALRNAGFTNVLSYDRGWAEWSNAPDLPRESLT
;
A
#
# COMPACT_ATOMS: atom_id res chain seq x y z
N MET A 1 31.49 -72.70 11.49
CA MET A 1 32.05 -73.53 10.39
C MET A 1 31.57 -72.90 9.09
N ASN A 2 32.47 -72.25 8.41
CA ASN A 2 32.63 -71.90 7.00
C ASN A 2 31.36 -71.38 6.28
N LEU A 3 31.32 -70.11 5.89
CA LEU A 3 31.95 -69.43 4.72
C LEU A 3 31.64 -70.15 3.41
N GLU A 4 31.12 -69.56 2.38
CA GLU A 4 31.64 -68.48 1.54
C GLU A 4 30.65 -68.17 0.40
N PRO A 5 30.87 -67.24 -0.50
CA PRO A 5 29.90 -66.37 -1.14
C PRO A 5 29.59 -66.77 -2.57
N ILE A 6 28.49 -66.29 -3.14
CA ILE A 6 28.21 -66.43 -4.56
C ILE A 6 27.99 -65.13 -5.30
N SER A 7 28.80 -65.02 -6.24
CA SER A 7 29.05 -64.14 -7.34
C SER A 7 27.88 -63.75 -8.21
N ARG A 8 28.04 -62.54 -8.80
CA ARG A 8 27.32 -61.92 -9.90
C ARG A 8 27.15 -62.82 -11.11
N ARG A 9 25.98 -62.77 -11.80
CA ARG A 9 25.87 -62.52 -13.24
C ARG A 9 24.42 -62.69 -13.75
N ASN A 10 23.95 -61.59 -14.41
CA ASN A 10 23.08 -61.51 -15.57
C ASN A 10 21.90 -62.46 -15.74
N LEU A 11 20.69 -61.91 -15.77
CA LEU A 11 19.74 -62.26 -16.84
C LEU A 11 18.89 -61.03 -17.22
N LEU A 12 19.03 -60.61 -18.48
CA LEU A 12 18.14 -59.71 -19.20
C LEU A 12 16.81 -60.44 -19.44
N ALA A 13 15.69 -59.82 -19.08
CA ALA A 13 14.38 -60.14 -19.60
C ALA A 13 13.66 -58.86 -19.99
N THR A 14 13.53 -58.66 -21.25
CA THR A 14 12.74 -57.61 -21.95
C THR A 14 11.26 -57.88 -21.70
N ILE A 15 10.56 -56.94 -21.03
CA ILE A 15 9.10 -56.88 -21.08
C ILE A 15 8.75 -55.48 -21.56
N ALA A 16 8.23 -55.39 -22.78
CA ALA A 16 7.59 -54.24 -23.32
C ALA A 16 6.25 -54.03 -22.62
N GLY A 17 6.18 -53.04 -21.75
CA GLY A 17 4.96 -52.57 -21.13
C GLY A 17 4.79 -51.10 -21.47
N THR A 18 3.80 -50.81 -22.30
CA THR A 18 3.33 -49.45 -22.62
C THR A 18 2.83 -48.79 -21.33
N GLY A 19 3.72 -48.14 -20.62
CA GLY A 19 3.39 -47.29 -19.48
C GLY A 19 3.12 -45.86 -19.98
N LEU A 20 1.85 -45.46 -19.93
CA LEU A 20 1.45 -44.05 -20.04
C LEU A 20 2.13 -43.26 -18.93
N PHE A 21 3.21 -42.56 -19.21
CA PHE A 21 3.74 -41.55 -18.35
C PHE A 21 2.79 -40.37 -18.38
N LEU A 22 1.88 -40.28 -17.44
CA LEU A 22 1.27 -39.01 -17.02
C LEU A 22 2.40 -38.14 -16.49
N ALA A 23 2.94 -37.30 -17.36
CA ALA A 23 3.77 -36.17 -16.96
C ALA A 23 2.89 -35.27 -16.12
N ALA A 24 2.96 -35.43 -14.79
CA ALA A 24 2.54 -34.43 -13.87
C ALA A 24 3.46 -33.21 -14.10
N GLY A 25 3.01 -32.33 -14.98
CA GLY A 25 3.65 -31.05 -15.19
C GLY A 25 3.58 -30.28 -13.87
N ASN A 26 4.64 -30.35 -13.07
CA ASN A 26 4.96 -29.32 -12.12
C ASN A 26 5.11 -28.03 -12.94
N ARG A 27 4.01 -27.31 -13.14
CA ARG A 27 4.09 -25.87 -13.44
C ARG A 27 4.74 -25.24 -12.22
N ILE A 28 6.06 -25.09 -12.28
CA ILE A 28 6.76 -24.12 -11.47
C ILE A 28 6.08 -22.80 -11.87
N GLN A 29 5.14 -22.37 -11.07
CA GLN A 29 4.56 -21.04 -11.19
C GLN A 29 5.72 -20.12 -10.89
N ALA A 30 6.31 -19.53 -11.92
CA ALA A 30 7.37 -18.55 -11.77
C ALA A 30 6.85 -17.53 -10.77
N GLN A 31 7.54 -17.43 -9.64
CA GLN A 31 7.15 -16.50 -8.58
C GLN A 31 7.24 -15.11 -9.20
N LYS A 32 6.09 -14.45 -9.35
CA LYS A 32 6.07 -13.10 -9.92
C LYS A 32 7.03 -12.23 -9.12
N GLU A 33 7.85 -11.46 -9.81
CA GLU A 33 8.71 -10.46 -9.21
C GLU A 33 7.89 -9.52 -8.30
N ALA A 34 8.48 -9.05 -7.21
CA ALA A 34 7.80 -8.14 -6.30
C ALA A 34 7.37 -6.87 -7.05
N MET A 35 6.12 -6.48 -6.91
CA MET A 35 5.63 -5.25 -7.52
C MET A 35 6.15 -4.03 -6.77
N PRO A 36 6.69 -3.00 -7.45
CA PRO A 36 7.05 -1.73 -6.83
C PRO A 36 5.87 -1.10 -6.09
N PHE A 37 6.14 -0.19 -5.16
CA PHE A 37 5.09 0.59 -4.49
C PHE A 37 4.53 1.69 -5.40
N VAL A 38 5.36 2.16 -6.33
CA VAL A 38 5.09 3.25 -7.24
C VAL A 38 5.52 2.83 -8.63
N VAL A 39 4.70 3.09 -9.64
CA VAL A 39 4.95 2.80 -11.05
C VAL A 39 4.68 4.04 -11.89
N ASP A 40 5.30 4.12 -13.05
CA ASP A 40 5.06 5.17 -14.05
C ASP A 40 4.16 4.70 -15.21
N LEU A 41 3.89 5.59 -16.14
CA LEU A 41 3.08 5.29 -17.32
C LEU A 41 3.74 4.25 -18.23
N ASP A 42 5.06 4.25 -18.35
CA ASP A 42 5.77 3.30 -19.21
C ASP A 42 5.63 1.88 -18.64
N TRP A 43 5.74 1.73 -17.32
CA TRP A 43 5.47 0.46 -16.65
C TRP A 43 4.05 -0.07 -16.95
N VAL A 44 3.04 0.81 -16.94
CA VAL A 44 1.65 0.45 -17.27
C VAL A 44 1.50 0.10 -18.74
N ARG A 45 2.09 0.90 -19.65
CA ARG A 45 2.05 0.66 -21.11
C ARG A 45 2.63 -0.70 -21.50
N GLU A 46 3.79 -1.04 -20.94
CA GLU A 46 4.43 -2.34 -21.19
C GLU A 46 3.55 -3.53 -20.78
N ARG A 47 2.60 -3.30 -19.88
CA ARG A 47 1.73 -4.34 -19.31
C ARG A 47 0.27 -4.23 -19.74
N ALA A 48 -0.07 -3.27 -20.57
CA ALA A 48 -1.46 -2.98 -20.98
C ALA A 48 -2.18 -4.17 -21.62
N SER A 49 -1.44 -5.08 -22.28
CA SER A 49 -2.00 -6.30 -22.90
C SER A 49 -2.20 -7.47 -21.92
N ARG A 50 -1.80 -7.32 -20.65
CA ARG A 50 -1.88 -8.40 -19.66
C ARG A 50 -3.28 -8.50 -19.08
N ALA A 51 -3.85 -9.70 -19.08
CA ALA A 51 -5.17 -9.97 -18.52
C ALA A 51 -5.26 -9.87 -16.99
N ASP A 52 -4.11 -9.78 -16.30
CA ASP A 52 -4.00 -9.67 -14.84
C ASP A 52 -3.58 -8.26 -14.36
N LEU A 53 -3.58 -7.26 -15.25
CA LEU A 53 -3.45 -5.84 -14.89
C LEU A 53 -4.84 -5.26 -14.60
N ARG A 54 -4.97 -4.59 -13.46
CA ARG A 54 -6.16 -3.85 -13.06
C ARG A 54 -5.80 -2.39 -12.82
N LEU A 55 -6.64 -1.49 -13.33
CA LEU A 55 -6.56 -0.09 -13.00
C LEU A 55 -7.74 0.30 -12.12
N ILE A 56 -7.46 1.08 -11.08
CA ILE A 56 -8.47 1.66 -10.20
C ILE A 56 -8.32 3.17 -10.24
N ASP A 57 -9.39 3.86 -10.60
CA ASP A 57 -9.49 5.30 -10.55
C ASP A 57 -10.25 5.71 -9.29
N VAL A 58 -9.62 6.51 -8.44
CA VAL A 58 -10.23 7.03 -7.22
C VAL A 58 -10.54 8.52 -7.28
N SER A 59 -10.51 9.10 -8.46
CA SER A 59 -10.95 10.47 -8.72
C SER A 59 -12.42 10.67 -8.31
N PRO A 60 -12.86 11.90 -8.09
CA PRO A 60 -14.28 12.19 -7.93
C PRO A 60 -15.12 11.62 -9.08
N LEU A 61 -16.28 11.07 -8.79
CA LEU A 61 -17.11 10.36 -9.78
C LEU A 61 -17.42 11.19 -11.04
N HIS A 62 -17.54 12.51 -10.91
CA HIS A 62 -17.79 13.38 -12.04
C HIS A 62 -16.56 13.48 -12.96
N VAL A 63 -15.34 13.48 -12.40
CA VAL A 63 -14.08 13.45 -13.16
C VAL A 63 -13.94 12.11 -13.88
N TYR A 64 -14.13 11.00 -13.17
CA TYR A 64 -14.11 9.66 -13.77
C TYR A 64 -15.08 9.53 -14.93
N ARG A 65 -16.30 10.08 -14.82
CA ARG A 65 -17.31 10.04 -15.90
C ARG A 65 -16.94 10.90 -17.10
N ASP A 66 -16.23 11.99 -16.87
CA ASP A 66 -15.75 12.86 -17.94
C ASP A 66 -14.57 12.20 -18.68
N ARG A 67 -13.60 11.71 -17.93
CA ARG A 67 -12.42 11.03 -18.48
C ARG A 67 -11.76 10.11 -17.45
N HIS A 68 -11.31 8.95 -17.92
CA HIS A 68 -10.53 7.99 -17.15
C HIS A 68 -9.70 7.12 -18.10
N ILE A 69 -8.72 6.40 -17.60
CA ILE A 69 -7.97 5.41 -18.40
C ILE A 69 -8.93 4.27 -18.75
N ALA A 70 -9.00 3.90 -20.02
CA ALA A 70 -9.87 2.85 -20.50
C ALA A 70 -9.72 1.56 -19.67
N SER A 71 -10.86 0.93 -19.35
CA SER A 71 -10.96 -0.27 -18.49
C SER A 71 -10.62 -0.06 -17.00
N ALA A 72 -10.40 1.16 -16.53
CA ALA A 72 -10.27 1.43 -15.11
C ALA A 72 -11.61 1.24 -14.38
N THR A 73 -11.56 0.60 -13.22
CA THR A 73 -12.72 0.52 -12.31
C THR A 73 -12.73 1.75 -11.41
N HIS A 74 -13.87 2.42 -11.29
CA HIS A 74 -14.01 3.52 -10.33
C HIS A 74 -14.19 2.99 -8.91
N ALA A 75 -13.48 3.60 -7.96
CA ALA A 75 -13.65 3.39 -6.54
C ALA A 75 -13.66 4.72 -5.80
N TRP A 76 -14.38 4.78 -4.69
CA TRP A 76 -14.37 5.96 -3.84
C TRP A 76 -13.40 5.75 -2.67
N TRP A 77 -12.35 6.56 -2.56
CA TRP A 77 -11.33 6.38 -1.54
C TRP A 77 -11.90 6.37 -0.09
N ARG A 78 -13.03 7.05 0.15
CA ARG A 78 -13.70 7.06 1.46
C ARG A 78 -14.27 5.70 1.86
N ASP A 79 -14.44 4.77 0.92
CA ASP A 79 -14.83 3.39 1.26
C ASP A 79 -13.72 2.63 2.01
N THR A 80 -12.51 3.20 2.04
CA THR A 80 -11.36 2.67 2.80
C THR A 80 -11.31 3.13 4.25
N VAL A 81 -12.24 4.01 4.69
CA VAL A 81 -12.26 4.58 6.04
C VAL A 81 -13.49 4.10 6.80
N ASP A 82 -13.39 4.12 8.13
CA ASP A 82 -14.52 3.76 8.99
C ASP A 82 -15.64 4.81 8.87
N PRO A 83 -16.85 4.44 8.47
CA PRO A 83 -17.95 5.38 8.38
C PRO A 83 -18.36 5.97 9.74
N ASN A 84 -17.99 5.33 10.85
CA ASN A 84 -18.24 5.84 12.21
C ASN A 84 -17.18 6.89 12.63
N TYR A 85 -16.06 6.99 11.88
CA TYR A 85 -15.02 7.98 12.08
C TYR A 85 -14.75 8.78 10.80
N PRO A 86 -15.79 9.35 10.18
CA PRO A 86 -15.65 9.95 8.85
C PRO A 86 -14.70 11.15 8.82
N VAL A 87 -14.53 11.83 9.95
CA VAL A 87 -13.66 13.01 10.08
C VAL A 87 -12.21 12.59 10.25
N PHE A 88 -11.94 11.49 10.95
CA PHE A 88 -10.59 11.07 11.31
C PHE A 88 -9.98 10.05 10.35
N GLY A 89 -10.78 9.53 9.43
CA GLY A 89 -10.29 8.63 8.39
C GLY A 89 -9.60 7.36 8.90
N ALA A 90 -9.96 6.93 10.12
CA ALA A 90 -9.43 5.73 10.71
C ALA A 90 -9.72 4.50 9.84
N VAL A 91 -8.81 3.53 9.84
CA VAL A 91 -9.10 2.21 9.27
C VAL A 91 -10.20 1.57 10.09
N LEU A 92 -11.08 0.87 9.41
CA LEU A 92 -12.12 0.07 10.03
C LEU A 92 -11.52 -0.92 11.06
N THR A 93 -11.76 -0.70 12.34
CA THR A 93 -11.15 -1.49 13.42
C THR A 93 -12.15 -2.13 14.39
N GLN A 94 -13.47 -1.96 14.21
CA GLN A 94 -14.47 -2.56 15.14
C GLN A 94 -15.76 -2.99 14.43
N GLY A 95 -16.30 -4.14 14.80
CA GLY A 95 -17.62 -4.62 14.40
C GLY A 95 -17.66 -5.35 13.05
N ASP A 96 -18.52 -4.96 12.13
CA ASP A 96 -18.71 -5.59 10.81
C ASP A 96 -17.61 -5.28 9.77
N GLU A 97 -16.41 -4.99 10.23
CA GLU A 97 -15.27 -4.52 9.46
C GLU A 97 -14.82 -5.48 8.38
N GLU A 98 -14.69 -6.76 8.71
CA GLU A 98 -14.29 -7.78 7.73
C GLU A 98 -15.30 -7.84 6.59
N ALA A 99 -16.58 -7.80 6.90
CA ALA A 99 -17.65 -7.81 5.90
C ALA A 99 -17.65 -6.53 5.05
N HIS A 100 -17.33 -5.37 5.65
CA HIS A 100 -17.21 -4.12 4.88
C HIS A 100 -15.97 -4.16 3.96
N ARG A 101 -14.82 -4.55 4.49
CA ARG A 101 -13.58 -4.70 3.71
C ARG A 101 -13.77 -5.68 2.55
N GLN A 102 -14.47 -6.79 2.80
CA GLN A 102 -14.78 -7.76 1.75
C GLN A 102 -15.69 -7.15 0.68
N ARG A 103 -16.73 -6.41 1.07
CA ARG A 103 -17.60 -5.70 0.10
C ARG A 103 -16.83 -4.71 -0.77
N VAL A 104 -15.87 -3.97 -0.18
CA VAL A 104 -15.01 -3.06 -0.95
C VAL A 104 -14.18 -3.87 -1.96
N LEU A 105 -13.51 -4.93 -1.55
CA LEU A 105 -12.75 -5.79 -2.47
C LEU A 105 -13.62 -6.37 -3.59
N ASP A 106 -14.79 -6.87 -3.25
CA ASP A 106 -15.72 -7.46 -4.22
C ASP A 106 -16.16 -6.43 -5.26
N SER A 107 -16.37 -5.16 -4.84
CA SER A 107 -16.77 -4.06 -5.73
C SER A 107 -15.67 -3.67 -6.72
N LEU A 108 -14.41 -3.92 -6.40
CA LEU A 108 -13.26 -3.60 -7.25
C LEU A 108 -13.04 -4.63 -8.38
N GLY A 109 -13.70 -5.78 -8.33
CA GLY A 109 -13.53 -6.84 -9.33
C GLY A 109 -12.13 -7.41 -9.40
N LEU A 110 -11.41 -7.44 -8.28
CA LEU A 110 -10.03 -7.93 -8.19
C LEU A 110 -9.99 -9.45 -8.03
N PHE A 111 -8.89 -10.04 -8.50
CA PHE A 111 -8.59 -11.45 -8.35
C PHE A 111 -7.22 -11.67 -7.71
N THR A 112 -7.08 -12.81 -7.04
CA THR A 112 -5.79 -13.17 -6.42
C THR A 112 -4.68 -13.22 -7.48
N GLY A 113 -3.62 -12.43 -7.25
CA GLY A 113 -2.45 -12.36 -8.13
C GLY A 113 -2.51 -11.27 -9.20
N ASP A 114 -3.58 -10.47 -9.24
CA ASP A 114 -3.64 -9.29 -10.11
C ASP A 114 -2.54 -8.29 -9.74
N ASP A 115 -2.04 -7.59 -10.76
CA ASP A 115 -1.25 -6.37 -10.64
C ASP A 115 -2.23 -5.20 -10.61
N VAL A 116 -2.31 -4.51 -9.47
CA VAL A 116 -3.28 -3.42 -9.28
C VAL A 116 -2.55 -2.08 -9.30
N VAL A 117 -2.95 -1.19 -10.19
CA VAL A 117 -2.42 0.17 -10.26
C VAL A 117 -3.55 1.15 -9.97
N VAL A 118 -3.31 2.03 -9.01
CA VAL A 118 -4.30 3.02 -8.54
C VAL A 118 -3.84 4.42 -8.92
N TYR A 119 -4.75 5.26 -9.36
CA TYR A 119 -4.49 6.66 -9.68
C TYR A 119 -5.67 7.55 -9.30
N ASP A 120 -5.41 8.86 -9.25
CA ASP A 120 -6.43 9.89 -9.11
C ASP A 120 -6.18 11.06 -10.09
N ASP A 121 -7.01 12.08 -10.06
CA ASP A 121 -6.95 13.25 -10.92
C ASP A 121 -6.06 14.38 -10.39
N ALA A 122 -5.32 14.14 -9.32
CA ALA A 122 -4.52 15.14 -8.63
C ALA A 122 -3.07 14.68 -8.38
N ASP A 123 -2.65 14.73 -7.13
CA ASP A 123 -1.28 14.49 -6.66
C ASP A 123 -1.02 13.06 -6.15
N GLY A 124 -1.95 12.15 -6.36
CA GLY A 124 -1.85 10.77 -5.89
C GLY A 124 -2.20 10.56 -4.42
N PHE A 125 -2.68 11.57 -3.72
CA PHE A 125 -2.98 11.51 -2.29
C PHE A 125 -4.08 10.47 -1.97
N HIS A 126 -5.19 10.53 -2.71
CA HIS A 126 -6.29 9.58 -2.55
C HIS A 126 -5.95 8.19 -3.11
N ALA A 127 -5.20 8.16 -4.20
CA ALA A 127 -4.72 6.91 -4.78
C ALA A 127 -3.76 6.19 -3.82
N ALA A 128 -2.86 6.92 -3.15
CA ALA A 128 -1.99 6.38 -2.12
C ALA A 128 -2.78 5.72 -0.97
N ARG A 129 -3.90 6.33 -0.55
CA ARG A 129 -4.78 5.75 0.47
C ARG A 129 -5.36 4.41 0.03
N MET A 130 -5.83 4.31 -1.21
CA MET A 130 -6.35 3.06 -1.76
C MET A 130 -5.25 2.00 -1.88
N VAL A 131 -4.04 2.37 -2.34
CA VAL A 131 -2.89 1.44 -2.39
C VAL A 131 -2.54 0.92 -1.00
N TRP A 132 -2.45 1.81 -0.02
CA TRP A 132 -2.18 1.44 1.37
C TRP A 132 -3.23 0.45 1.89
N PHE A 133 -4.51 0.74 1.65
CA PHE A 133 -5.63 -0.11 2.06
C PHE A 133 -5.59 -1.50 1.41
N LEU A 134 -5.36 -1.56 0.09
CA LEU A 134 -5.24 -2.84 -0.61
C LEU A 134 -4.07 -3.67 -0.10
N ARG A 135 -2.91 -3.04 0.13
CA ARG A 135 -1.75 -3.74 0.70
C ARG A 135 -2.01 -4.21 2.13
N PHE A 136 -2.69 -3.40 2.93
CA PHE A 136 -3.16 -3.81 4.26
C PHE A 136 -4.08 -5.04 4.18
N LEU A 137 -4.94 -5.14 3.18
CA LEU A 137 -5.83 -6.29 2.96
C LEU A 137 -5.14 -7.52 2.33
N GLY A 138 -3.83 -7.51 2.17
CA GLY A 138 -3.06 -8.63 1.64
C GLY A 138 -2.73 -8.54 0.14
N PHE A 139 -3.15 -7.49 -0.57
CA PHE A 139 -2.78 -7.24 -1.96
C PHE A 139 -1.38 -6.65 -2.08
N ALA A 140 -0.34 -7.47 -1.87
CA ALA A 140 1.05 -7.03 -1.99
C ALA A 140 1.40 -6.45 -3.38
N ARG A 141 0.56 -6.68 -4.38
CA ARG A 141 0.74 -6.26 -5.77
C ARG A 141 -0.13 -5.04 -6.14
N ALA A 142 -0.34 -4.12 -5.21
CA ALA A 142 -0.97 -2.83 -5.46
C ALA A 142 0.08 -1.71 -5.50
N ALA A 143 0.03 -0.80 -6.48
CA ALA A 143 0.96 0.32 -6.65
C ALA A 143 0.24 1.61 -7.02
N LEU A 144 0.87 2.74 -6.67
CA LEU A 144 0.47 4.07 -7.11
C LEU A 144 0.97 4.31 -8.53
N LEU A 145 0.13 4.81 -9.43
CA LEU A 145 0.56 5.41 -10.68
C LEU A 145 1.08 6.83 -10.41
N ASN A 146 2.38 7.01 -10.53
CA ASN A 146 3.04 8.29 -10.35
C ASN A 146 3.09 9.06 -11.69
N ALA A 147 1.96 9.61 -12.09
CA ALA A 147 1.84 10.37 -13.31
C ALA A 147 0.86 11.54 -13.10
N ALA A 148 1.14 12.69 -13.70
CA ALA A 148 0.17 13.77 -13.69
C ALA A 148 -1.03 13.40 -14.58
N PHE A 149 -2.20 13.86 -14.18
CA PHE A 149 -3.46 13.60 -14.90
C PHE A 149 -3.39 14.00 -16.38
N ALA A 150 -2.63 15.07 -16.70
CA ALA A 150 -2.44 15.51 -18.06
C ALA A 150 -1.54 14.56 -18.89
N ASP A 151 -0.70 13.78 -18.28
CA ASP A 151 0.27 12.94 -19.00
C ASP A 151 -0.38 11.75 -19.69
N TRP A 152 -1.43 11.17 -19.12
CA TRP A 152 -2.11 10.02 -19.70
C TRP A 152 -3.35 10.40 -20.52
N ASP A 153 -3.86 11.62 -20.39
CA ASP A 153 -4.95 12.12 -21.24
C ASP A 153 -4.48 12.32 -22.70
N ALA A 154 -3.22 12.64 -22.90
CA ALA A 154 -2.61 12.78 -24.23
C ALA A 154 -2.34 11.42 -24.91
N ASP A 155 -2.13 10.38 -24.13
CA ASP A 155 -1.77 9.04 -24.61
C ASP A 155 -2.93 8.07 -24.35
N ARG A 156 -3.91 8.09 -25.22
CA ARG A 156 -5.02 7.13 -25.18
C ARG A 156 -4.49 5.73 -25.41
N PHE A 157 -4.25 4.98 -24.33
CA PHE A 157 -3.97 3.56 -24.42
C PHE A 157 -5.14 2.77 -23.84
N GLU A 158 -5.53 1.74 -24.55
CA GLU A 158 -6.54 0.80 -24.08
C GLU A 158 -5.85 -0.33 -23.32
N ILE A 159 -6.36 -0.62 -22.13
CA ILE A 159 -5.98 -1.81 -21.39
C ILE A 159 -6.98 -2.90 -21.75
N VAL A 160 -6.47 -4.09 -22.00
CA VAL A 160 -7.34 -5.24 -22.29
C VAL A 160 -8.24 -5.50 -21.10
N ALA A 161 -9.55 -5.46 -21.31
CA ALA A 161 -10.50 -5.78 -20.26
C ALA A 161 -10.16 -7.15 -19.66
N ALA A 162 -9.94 -7.15 -18.37
CA ALA A 162 -9.53 -8.36 -17.68
C ALA A 162 -10.63 -9.41 -17.69
N SER A 163 -10.31 -10.58 -18.20
CA SER A 163 -11.13 -11.78 -18.01
C SER A 163 -10.33 -12.75 -17.14
N SER A 164 -10.77 -12.99 -15.93
CA SER A 164 -10.14 -13.97 -15.05
C SER A 164 -11.15 -15.04 -14.66
N THR A 165 -10.69 -16.28 -14.63
CA THR A 165 -11.41 -17.42 -14.05
C THR A 165 -11.04 -17.64 -12.57
N SER A 166 -10.28 -16.71 -11.99
CA SER A 166 -9.82 -16.77 -10.61
C SER A 166 -10.94 -16.42 -9.63
N THR A 167 -10.79 -16.85 -8.38
CA THR A 167 -11.73 -16.54 -7.31
C THR A 167 -11.49 -15.12 -6.77
N SER A 168 -12.57 -14.46 -6.32
CA SER A 168 -12.43 -13.23 -5.53
C SER A 168 -11.50 -13.49 -4.33
N PRO A 169 -10.58 -12.55 -4.09
CA PRO A 169 -9.69 -12.66 -2.94
C PRO A 169 -10.48 -12.53 -1.64
N LYS A 170 -10.01 -13.21 -0.61
CA LYS A 170 -10.49 -12.99 0.74
C LYS A 170 -9.65 -11.92 1.41
N VAL A 171 -10.30 -11.14 2.27
CA VAL A 171 -9.63 -10.20 3.16
C VAL A 171 -8.65 -10.95 4.07
N ASP A 172 -7.39 -10.52 4.05
CA ASP A 172 -6.31 -11.04 4.89
C ASP A 172 -5.51 -9.87 5.47
N PRO A 173 -6.02 -9.18 6.53
CA PRO A 173 -5.39 -7.98 7.07
C PRO A 173 -3.98 -8.26 7.56
N GLN A 174 -3.02 -7.55 6.99
CA GLN A 174 -1.62 -7.69 7.32
C GLN A 174 -1.27 -6.91 8.58
N THR A 175 -0.48 -7.49 9.45
CA THR A 175 0.09 -6.79 10.61
C THR A 175 1.19 -5.80 10.17
N GLY A 176 1.47 -4.79 11.00
CA GLY A 176 2.57 -3.85 10.72
C GLY A 176 2.21 -2.73 9.72
N PHE A 177 0.94 -2.42 9.55
CA PHE A 177 0.49 -1.29 8.73
C PHE A 177 0.11 -0.07 9.56
N TYR A 178 -0.42 -0.26 10.74
CA TYR A 178 -0.84 0.84 11.60
C TYR A 178 -0.66 0.56 13.09
N LEU A 179 -0.75 1.62 13.87
CA LEU A 179 -0.77 1.61 15.33
C LEU A 179 -2.03 2.31 15.83
N VAL A 180 -2.53 1.83 16.97
CA VAL A 180 -3.51 2.57 17.80
C VAL A 180 -2.78 3.36 18.88
N THR A 181 -3.48 4.30 19.51
CA THR A 181 -2.96 5.25 20.49
C THR A 181 -2.14 4.63 21.62
N GLU A 182 -2.65 3.56 22.23
CA GLU A 182 -1.95 2.87 23.31
C GLU A 182 -0.61 2.26 22.84
N GLN A 183 -0.61 1.68 21.65
CA GLN A 183 0.60 1.10 21.07
C GLN A 183 1.65 2.16 20.74
N LEU A 184 1.23 3.32 20.23
CA LEU A 184 2.12 4.45 19.96
C LEU A 184 2.70 5.00 21.26
N LEU A 185 1.86 5.26 22.27
CA LEU A 185 2.30 5.79 23.57
C LEU A 185 3.35 4.87 24.24
N ASN A 186 3.14 3.56 24.20
CA ASN A 186 4.10 2.59 24.73
C ASN A 186 5.46 2.66 24.02
N ARG A 187 5.48 2.85 22.69
CA ARG A 187 6.71 2.97 21.91
C ARG A 187 7.46 4.26 22.16
N LEU A 188 6.73 5.37 22.30
CA LEU A 188 7.31 6.67 22.66
C LEU A 188 8.01 6.62 24.01
N ASN A 189 7.39 6.03 25.02
CA ASN A 189 7.95 5.88 26.35
C ASN A 189 9.25 5.05 26.34
N ASN A 190 9.35 4.07 25.46
CA ASN A 190 10.52 3.20 25.31
C ASN A 190 11.54 3.73 24.30
N ARG A 191 11.26 4.80 23.58
CA ARG A 191 12.11 5.38 22.52
C ARG A 191 12.54 4.35 21.47
N THR A 192 11.61 3.52 21.04
CA THR A 192 11.89 2.40 20.13
C THR A 192 11.58 2.70 18.68
N LEU A 193 11.10 3.90 18.34
CA LEU A 193 10.69 4.27 16.99
C LEU A 193 11.20 5.65 16.58
N GLN A 194 11.16 5.92 15.29
CA GLN A 194 11.19 7.25 14.68
C GLN A 194 9.75 7.69 14.44
N LEU A 195 9.36 8.86 14.95
CA LEU A 195 8.02 9.40 14.75
C LEU A 195 8.09 10.58 13.79
N ILE A 196 7.27 10.57 12.76
CA ILE A 196 7.27 11.60 11.72
C ILE A 196 5.92 12.33 11.72
N ASP A 197 5.98 13.65 11.90
CA ASP A 197 4.86 14.57 11.67
C ASP A 197 4.84 14.99 10.20
N ILE A 198 3.82 14.51 9.47
CA ILE A 198 3.70 14.77 8.04
C ILE A 198 2.86 16.01 7.71
N ARG A 199 2.33 16.69 8.72
CA ARG A 199 1.50 17.88 8.52
C ARG A 199 2.33 19.03 7.95
N THR A 200 1.76 19.77 7.01
CA THR A 200 2.32 21.04 6.55
C THR A 200 2.29 22.09 7.66
N ASP A 201 3.01 23.19 7.50
CA ASP A 201 2.97 24.29 8.46
C ASP A 201 1.56 24.84 8.65
N ALA A 202 0.81 24.98 7.58
CA ALA A 202 -0.57 25.42 7.64
C ALA A 202 -1.44 24.46 8.45
N GLU A 203 -1.28 23.16 8.24
CA GLU A 203 -2.04 22.12 8.95
C GLU A 203 -1.69 22.00 10.42
N ARG A 204 -0.47 22.36 10.81
CA ARG A 204 -0.03 22.32 12.24
C ARG A 204 -0.62 23.43 13.07
N VAL A 205 -0.95 24.57 12.47
CA VAL A 205 -1.52 25.74 13.15
C VAL A 205 -3.03 25.88 12.95
N ASP A 206 -3.61 25.15 12.00
CA ASP A 206 -5.04 25.08 11.75
C ASP A 206 -5.72 24.25 12.83
N ASP A 207 -6.49 24.89 13.69
CA ASP A 207 -7.18 24.26 14.81
C ASP A 207 -8.54 23.66 14.43
N LEU A 208 -8.93 23.74 13.15
CA LEU A 208 -10.24 23.29 12.65
C LEU A 208 -11.40 23.75 13.56
N ASP A 209 -11.52 25.04 13.78
CA ASP A 209 -12.53 25.65 14.65
C ASP A 209 -12.46 25.13 16.11
N GLY A 210 -11.26 24.96 16.64
CA GLY A 210 -10.99 24.51 18.00
C GLY A 210 -11.08 23.00 18.21
N GLN A 211 -11.21 22.23 17.15
CA GLN A 211 -11.28 20.76 17.24
C GLN A 211 -9.89 20.10 17.26
N MET A 212 -8.84 20.82 16.88
CA MET A 212 -7.45 20.32 16.87
C MET A 212 -6.49 21.36 17.46
N PRO A 213 -6.29 21.37 18.78
CA PRO A 213 -5.34 22.30 19.40
C PRO A 213 -3.96 22.23 18.73
N PRO A 214 -3.29 23.39 18.54
CA PRO A 214 -1.92 23.42 17.99
C PRO A 214 -0.95 22.62 18.87
N GLY A 215 0.06 22.02 18.23
CA GLY A 215 1.08 21.22 18.92
C GLY A 215 1.56 20.05 18.08
N GLN A 216 2.36 19.21 18.71
CA GLN A 216 2.89 17.99 18.10
C GLN A 216 3.03 16.85 19.12
N ILE A 217 3.13 15.63 18.64
CA ILE A 217 3.49 14.48 19.48
C ILE A 217 4.98 14.62 19.87
N PRO A 218 5.35 14.45 21.14
CA PRO A 218 6.71 14.66 21.61
C PRO A 218 7.76 13.83 20.84
N GLY A 219 8.86 14.49 20.47
CA GLY A 219 9.97 13.86 19.77
C GLY A 219 9.72 13.55 18.30
N SER A 220 8.64 14.07 17.71
CA SER A 220 8.39 13.90 16.28
C SER A 220 9.38 14.68 15.41
N ILE A 221 9.81 14.06 14.33
CA ILE A 221 10.61 14.64 13.27
C ILE A 221 9.65 15.17 12.21
N ARG A 222 9.90 16.37 11.72
CA ARG A 222 9.05 16.98 10.71
C ARG A 222 9.44 16.54 9.31
N PHE A 223 8.47 15.99 8.57
CA PHE A 223 8.57 15.68 7.14
C PHE A 223 7.20 15.90 6.50
N PRO A 224 6.83 17.15 6.16
CA PRO A 224 5.56 17.47 5.53
C PRO A 224 5.29 16.60 4.31
N TRP A 225 4.04 16.18 4.13
CA TRP A 225 3.69 15.25 3.06
C TRP A 225 3.99 15.79 1.65
N ASP A 226 3.89 17.10 1.47
CA ASP A 226 4.19 17.80 0.22
C ASP A 226 5.70 17.90 -0.07
N ASP A 227 6.57 17.77 0.93
CA ASP A 227 8.01 17.61 0.74
C ASP A 227 8.38 16.31 0.01
N ALA A 228 7.48 15.34 -0.04
CA ALA A 228 7.67 14.13 -0.82
C ALA A 228 7.36 14.31 -2.31
N LEU A 229 6.75 15.43 -2.71
CA LEU A 229 6.33 15.71 -4.08
C LEU A 229 7.32 16.64 -4.80
N ASP A 230 7.40 16.49 -6.10
CA ASP A 230 8.06 17.45 -7.00
C ASP A 230 7.11 18.62 -7.36
N ASP A 231 7.62 19.58 -8.13
CA ASP A 231 6.87 20.77 -8.57
C ASP A 231 5.64 20.44 -9.46
N ASN A 232 5.52 19.21 -9.93
CA ASN A 232 4.40 18.73 -10.73
C ASN A 232 3.39 17.90 -9.91
N GLY A 233 3.54 17.83 -8.59
CA GLY A 233 2.69 17.04 -7.72
C GLY A 233 2.93 15.52 -7.79
N ARG A 234 4.09 15.07 -8.27
CA ARG A 234 4.46 13.65 -8.33
C ARG A 234 5.40 13.30 -7.20
N LEU A 235 5.32 12.06 -6.73
CA LEU A 235 6.33 11.55 -5.81
C LEU A 235 7.72 11.69 -6.42
N LYS A 236 8.62 12.29 -5.67
CA LYS A 236 10.05 12.38 -6.00
C LYS A 236 10.65 11.00 -6.23
N ALA A 237 11.71 10.95 -7.03
CA ALA A 237 12.47 9.72 -7.24
C ALA A 237 12.96 9.14 -5.91
N PRO A 238 13.07 7.80 -5.78
CA PRO A 238 13.49 7.14 -4.54
C PRO A 238 14.82 7.66 -3.98
N GLU A 239 15.74 8.05 -4.87
CA GLU A 239 17.05 8.60 -4.52
C GLU A 239 16.93 9.95 -3.79
N LEU A 240 16.08 10.86 -4.31
CA LEU A 240 15.83 12.18 -3.71
C LEU A 240 15.10 12.05 -2.36
N LEU A 241 14.15 11.13 -2.27
CA LEU A 241 13.47 10.83 -1.00
C LEU A 241 14.45 10.30 0.04
N ARG A 242 15.38 9.43 -0.39
CA ARG A 242 16.43 8.88 0.48
C ARG A 242 17.42 9.94 0.96
N GLU A 243 17.83 10.84 0.07
CA GLU A 243 18.67 11.99 0.43
C GLU A 243 17.98 12.86 1.48
N HIS A 244 16.73 13.26 1.22
CA HIS A 244 15.97 14.09 2.15
C HIS A 244 15.79 13.41 3.51
N THR A 245 15.42 12.12 3.55
CA THR A 245 15.25 11.40 4.81
C THR A 245 16.57 11.22 5.58
N ASN A 246 17.69 11.06 4.88
CA ASN A 246 19.02 11.02 5.50
C ASN A 246 19.39 12.37 6.12
N ASP A 247 19.07 13.49 5.47
CA ASP A 247 19.31 14.84 5.99
C ASP A 247 18.51 15.09 7.27
N LEU A 248 17.34 14.47 7.41
CA LEU A 248 16.53 14.48 8.62
C LEU A 248 17.05 13.51 9.71
N GLY A 249 18.11 12.74 9.42
CA GLY A 249 18.70 11.77 10.34
C GLY A 249 17.86 10.50 10.53
N LEU A 250 16.97 10.18 9.57
CA LEU A 250 16.13 8.99 9.61
C LEU A 250 16.90 7.74 9.16
N ASP A 251 16.71 6.63 9.85
CA ASP A 251 17.29 5.33 9.53
C ASP A 251 16.23 4.42 8.88
N PRO A 252 16.38 4.01 7.60
CA PRO A 252 15.43 3.15 6.91
C PRO A 252 15.23 1.76 7.54
N ALA A 253 16.16 1.32 8.39
CA ALA A 253 16.06 0.03 9.09
C ALA A 253 15.29 0.10 10.41
N GLN A 254 15.11 1.31 10.96
CA GLN A 254 14.40 1.53 12.22
C GLN A 254 12.88 1.55 12.00
N GLU A 255 12.11 1.10 13.02
CA GLU A 255 10.66 1.26 13.02
C GLU A 255 10.29 2.74 12.91
N THR A 256 9.49 3.08 11.92
CA THR A 256 9.09 4.45 11.59
C THR A 256 7.58 4.55 11.64
N VAL A 257 7.06 5.54 12.37
CA VAL A 257 5.62 5.81 12.44
C VAL A 257 5.34 7.18 11.85
N VAL A 258 4.39 7.26 10.93
CA VAL A 258 3.91 8.52 10.35
C VAL A 258 2.57 8.90 10.94
N TYR A 259 2.36 10.18 11.22
CA TYR A 259 1.05 10.70 11.60
C TYR A 259 0.75 12.05 10.92
N GLY A 260 -0.49 12.21 10.51
CA GLY A 260 -1.03 13.43 9.93
C GLY A 260 -2.07 14.08 10.84
N ARG A 261 -2.92 14.94 10.29
CA ARG A 261 -4.13 15.41 10.99
C ARG A 261 -5.05 14.23 11.29
N PHE A 262 -5.25 13.39 10.30
CA PHE A 262 -6.09 12.20 10.34
C PHE A 262 -5.29 10.96 9.88
N GLY A 263 -5.77 9.78 10.21
CA GLY A 263 -5.12 8.54 9.76
C GLY A 263 -5.11 8.34 8.24
N SER A 264 -6.14 8.84 7.55
CA SER A 264 -6.21 8.77 6.08
C SER A 264 -5.07 9.53 5.38
N ASP A 265 -4.54 10.57 6.02
CA ASP A 265 -3.56 11.48 5.42
C ASP A 265 -2.16 10.83 5.32
N THR A 266 -1.92 9.76 6.07
CA THR A 266 -0.59 9.16 6.21
C THR A 266 -0.12 8.33 5.00
N ALA A 267 -1.03 7.94 4.12
CA ALA A 267 -0.77 6.93 3.10
C ALA A 267 0.25 7.37 2.05
N LEU A 268 0.24 8.63 1.63
CA LEU A 268 1.21 9.16 0.65
C LEU A 268 2.63 9.15 1.22
N SER A 269 2.81 9.64 2.45
CA SER A 269 4.10 9.62 3.13
C SER A 269 4.55 8.20 3.44
N TRP A 270 3.63 7.30 3.80
CA TRP A 270 3.92 5.88 3.95
C TRP A 270 4.48 5.29 2.65
N LEU A 271 3.84 5.56 1.49
CA LEU A 271 4.33 5.11 0.19
C LEU A 271 5.68 5.73 -0.17
N ALA A 272 5.86 7.03 0.08
CA ALA A 272 7.12 7.72 -0.18
C ALA A 272 8.29 7.07 0.58
N LEU A 273 8.11 6.82 1.88
CA LEU A 273 9.11 6.16 2.72
C LEU A 273 9.37 4.72 2.28
N ARG A 274 8.32 3.95 1.97
CA ARG A 274 8.47 2.58 1.42
C ARG A 274 9.24 2.60 0.10
N ASN A 275 8.98 3.56 -0.76
CA ASN A 275 9.67 3.74 -2.03
C ASN A 275 11.13 4.18 -1.83
N ALA A 276 11.42 4.97 -0.79
CA ALA A 276 12.77 5.34 -0.37
C ALA A 276 13.58 4.20 0.27
N GLY A 277 12.95 3.05 0.54
CA GLY A 277 13.62 1.86 1.07
C GLY A 277 13.42 1.60 2.57
N PHE A 278 12.54 2.33 3.23
CA PHE A 278 12.18 2.05 4.63
C PHE A 278 11.45 0.71 4.72
N THR A 279 11.90 -0.16 5.60
CA THR A 279 11.40 -1.54 5.67
C THR A 279 10.22 -1.71 6.61
N ASN A 280 10.12 -0.89 7.65
CA ASN A 280 9.09 -0.96 8.70
C ASN A 280 8.44 0.40 8.92
N VAL A 281 7.42 0.72 8.13
CA VAL A 281 6.67 1.99 8.21
C VAL A 281 5.24 1.68 8.61
N LEU A 282 4.78 2.31 9.69
CA LEU A 282 3.43 2.20 10.21
C LEU A 282 2.73 3.56 10.18
N SER A 283 1.42 3.56 10.04
CA SER A 283 0.58 4.75 10.16
C SER A 283 -0.01 4.83 11.57
N TYR A 284 0.05 6.00 12.22
CA TYR A 284 -0.79 6.23 13.38
C TYR A 284 -2.19 6.60 12.89
N ASP A 285 -3.08 5.63 12.99
CA ASP A 285 -4.36 5.63 12.29
C ASP A 285 -5.37 6.67 12.80
N ARG A 286 -5.17 7.19 14.02
CA ARG A 286 -6.05 8.20 14.62
C ARG A 286 -5.56 9.63 14.40
N GLY A 287 -4.30 9.81 14.08
CA GLY A 287 -3.67 11.09 13.80
C GLY A 287 -3.66 12.08 14.97
N TRP A 288 -3.30 13.30 14.65
CA TRP A 288 -3.27 14.40 15.61
C TRP A 288 -4.65 14.73 16.18
N ALA A 289 -5.70 14.51 15.41
CA ALA A 289 -7.07 14.79 15.82
C ALA A 289 -7.48 14.02 17.09
N GLU A 290 -7.13 12.74 17.21
CA GLU A 290 -7.38 11.99 18.45
C GLU A 290 -6.35 12.36 19.52
N TRP A 291 -5.05 12.40 19.15
CA TRP A 291 -3.99 12.64 20.11
C TRP A 291 -4.14 13.98 20.84
N SER A 292 -4.44 15.05 20.10
CA SER A 292 -4.56 16.41 20.65
C SER A 292 -5.78 16.60 21.57
N ASN A 293 -6.80 15.77 21.41
CA ASN A 293 -8.01 15.83 22.20
C ASN A 293 -8.02 14.88 23.42
N ALA A 294 -7.03 14.01 23.53
CA ALA A 294 -6.87 13.12 24.67
C ALA A 294 -6.13 13.86 25.82
N PRO A 295 -6.77 14.14 26.97
CA PRO A 295 -6.20 15.00 28.02
C PRO A 295 -4.95 14.40 28.67
N ASP A 296 -4.84 13.08 28.69
CA ASP A 296 -3.76 12.35 29.35
C ASP A 296 -2.56 12.08 28.42
N LEU A 297 -2.64 12.45 27.15
CA LEU A 297 -1.54 12.25 26.21
C LEU A 297 -0.57 13.45 26.20
N PRO A 298 0.74 13.18 26.14
CA PRO A 298 1.74 14.25 26.16
C PRO A 298 1.72 15.03 24.84
N ARG A 299 1.91 16.36 24.94
CA ARG A 299 1.98 17.27 23.80
C ARG A 299 3.16 18.21 23.95
N GLU A 300 3.79 18.56 22.84
CA GLU A 300 4.77 19.63 22.75
C GLU A 300 4.17 20.82 21.98
N SER A 301 4.53 22.03 22.41
CA SER A 301 4.23 23.23 21.65
C SER A 301 5.01 23.25 20.36
N LEU A 302 4.45 23.87 19.33
CA LEU A 302 5.19 24.15 18.09
C LEU A 302 6.34 25.10 18.41
N THR A 303 7.53 24.75 18.00
CA THR A 303 8.75 25.58 18.09
C THR A 303 9.03 26.24 16.76
#